data_301f425ca1e76587216c4430557ec0b2
#
_entry.id   301f425ca1e76587216c4430557ec0b2
#
_cell.length_a   1.000
_cell.length_b   1.000
_cell.length_c   1.000
_cell.angle_alpha   90.00
_cell.angle_beta   90.00
_cell.angle_gamma   90.00
#
_symmetry.space_group_name_H-M   'P 1'
#
loop_
_entity.id
_entity.type
_entity.pdbx_description
1 polymer ?
#
loop_
_entity_poly.entity_id
_entity_poly.type
_entity_poly.pdbx_seq_one_letter_code
_entity_poly.pdbx_strand_id
1 'polypeptide(L)'
;MKINEVEAAVGVTKKNIRFYEEEGLISPRREPGNGYRSYSEADVERLRRIKLLRKLDVPLAEIRQMLEGECTLADGMARQMERLCARRTDLDEAINFCERLQREPGSLSELDVEQTLARLSAKEEQGLSFVNIEQVDRKAERIKGALVGAGLFIAIMLLTMGITAWAI
;
A
#
# COMPACT_ATOMS: atom_id res chain seq x y z
N MET A 1 -16.76 4.62 20.84
CA MET A 1 -15.52 5.44 20.72
C MET A 1 -15.59 6.35 19.49
N LYS A 2 -14.96 7.53 19.57
CA LYS A 2 -14.80 8.41 18.41
C LYS A 2 -13.56 8.01 17.59
N ILE A 3 -13.49 8.39 16.32
CA ILE A 3 -12.40 7.99 15.41
C ILE A 3 -10.99 8.35 15.93
N ASN A 4 -10.86 9.45 16.69
CA ASN A 4 -9.58 9.86 17.30
C ASN A 4 -9.12 8.86 18.37
N GLU A 5 -10.06 8.35 19.16
CA GLU A 5 -9.81 7.36 20.22
C GLU A 5 -9.45 6.00 19.60
N VAL A 6 -10.15 5.64 18.51
CA VAL A 6 -9.86 4.41 17.75
C VAL A 6 -8.48 4.47 17.11
N GLU A 7 -8.11 5.61 16.48
CA GLU A 7 -6.77 5.83 15.93
C GLU A 7 -5.69 5.63 16.99
N ALA A 8 -5.87 6.21 18.18
CA ALA A 8 -4.93 6.06 19.29
C ALA A 8 -4.88 4.60 19.80
N ALA A 9 -6.03 3.94 19.93
CA ALA A 9 -6.13 2.58 20.48
C ALA A 9 -5.61 1.49 19.56
N VAL A 10 -5.78 1.66 18.24
CA VAL A 10 -5.37 0.66 17.23
C VAL A 10 -4.05 1.02 16.56
N GLY A 11 -3.71 2.31 16.50
CA GLY A 11 -2.55 2.81 15.74
C GLY A 11 -2.74 2.61 14.23
N VAL A 12 -3.93 2.90 13.74
CA VAL A 12 -4.30 2.94 12.32
C VAL A 12 -4.83 4.35 12.04
N THR A 13 -4.34 5.02 11.01
CA THR A 13 -4.74 6.39 10.71
C THR A 13 -6.23 6.52 10.41
N LYS A 14 -6.83 7.67 10.74
CA LYS A 14 -8.24 7.98 10.42
C LYS A 14 -8.57 7.75 8.94
N LYS A 15 -7.62 8.06 8.04
CA LYS A 15 -7.76 7.81 6.61
C LYS A 15 -7.95 6.32 6.33
N ASN A 16 -7.13 5.47 6.92
CA ASN A 16 -7.23 4.02 6.74
C ASN A 16 -8.47 3.43 7.43
N ILE A 17 -8.88 3.97 8.59
CA ILE A 17 -10.13 3.56 9.26
C ILE A 17 -11.33 3.82 8.35
N ARG A 18 -11.41 5.02 7.75
CA ARG A 18 -12.49 5.37 6.78
C ARG A 18 -12.44 4.50 5.54
N PHE A 19 -11.24 4.25 5.01
CA PHE A 19 -11.05 3.35 3.89
C PHE A 19 -11.56 1.94 4.19
N TYR A 20 -11.30 1.39 5.38
CA TYR A 20 -11.82 0.07 5.77
C TYR A 20 -13.35 0.08 5.98
N GLU A 21 -13.94 1.21 6.37
CA GLU A 21 -15.39 1.40 6.39
C GLU A 21 -15.97 1.42 4.96
N GLU A 22 -15.36 2.18 4.05
CA GLU A 22 -15.74 2.26 2.63
C GLU A 22 -15.65 0.89 1.94
N GLU A 23 -14.62 0.11 2.27
CA GLU A 23 -14.45 -1.27 1.83
C GLU A 23 -15.40 -2.26 2.55
N GLY A 24 -16.23 -1.81 3.48
CA GLY A 24 -17.19 -2.66 4.19
C GLY A 24 -16.54 -3.65 5.17
N LEU A 25 -15.26 -3.45 5.53
CA LEU A 25 -14.58 -4.29 6.52
C LEU A 25 -14.99 -3.99 7.95
N ILE A 26 -15.48 -2.78 8.23
CA ILE A 26 -16.10 -2.35 9.49
C ILE A 26 -17.36 -1.56 9.20
N SER A 27 -18.31 -1.55 10.13
CA SER A 27 -19.59 -0.83 9.98
C SER A 27 -19.95 -0.11 11.27
N PRO A 28 -19.29 1.04 11.56
CA PRO A 28 -19.57 1.80 12.77
C PRO A 28 -20.99 2.37 12.75
N ARG A 29 -21.64 2.39 13.92
CA ARG A 29 -22.95 3.00 14.07
C ARG A 29 -22.85 4.53 13.90
N ARG A 30 -23.95 5.15 13.45
CA ARG A 30 -24.09 6.60 13.47
C ARG A 30 -24.95 7.01 14.67
N GLU A 31 -24.49 8.03 15.40
CA GLU A 31 -25.22 8.56 16.53
C GLU A 31 -26.53 9.22 16.06
N PRO A 32 -27.68 8.91 16.70
CA PRO A 32 -28.93 9.60 16.42
C PRO A 32 -28.80 11.10 16.75
N GLY A 33 -29.17 11.96 15.80
CA GLY A 33 -29.20 13.41 15.99
C GLY A 33 -28.03 14.18 15.38
N ASN A 34 -26.79 13.70 15.48
CA ASN A 34 -25.62 14.41 14.94
C ASN A 34 -24.93 13.70 13.77
N GLY A 35 -25.30 12.43 13.49
CA GLY A 35 -24.75 11.64 12.39
C GLY A 35 -23.28 11.22 12.55
N TYR A 36 -22.65 11.51 13.70
CA TYR A 36 -21.26 11.14 13.94
C TYR A 36 -21.08 9.62 14.06
N ARG A 37 -19.93 9.12 13.58
CA ARG A 37 -19.54 7.72 13.69
C ARG A 37 -19.21 7.37 15.14
N SER A 38 -19.79 6.27 15.61
CA SER A 38 -19.52 5.68 16.92
C SER A 38 -19.01 4.26 16.72
N TYR A 39 -17.78 4.01 17.11
CA TYR A 39 -17.10 2.73 16.98
C TYR A 39 -17.28 1.90 18.25
N SER A 40 -17.73 0.68 18.12
CA SER A 40 -17.84 -0.30 19.19
C SER A 40 -16.49 -0.95 19.51
N GLU A 41 -16.38 -1.65 20.64
CA GLU A 41 -15.21 -2.49 20.93
C GLU A 41 -15.04 -3.59 19.88
N ALA A 42 -16.13 -4.11 19.32
CA ALA A 42 -16.07 -5.09 18.24
C ALA A 42 -15.44 -4.50 16.95
N ASP A 43 -15.72 -3.23 16.63
CA ASP A 43 -15.08 -2.53 15.50
C ASP A 43 -13.58 -2.35 15.76
N VAL A 44 -13.22 -1.98 16.98
CA VAL A 44 -11.82 -1.82 17.40
C VAL A 44 -11.05 -3.15 17.27
N GLU A 45 -11.62 -4.24 17.76
CA GLU A 45 -11.02 -5.56 17.66
C GLU A 45 -10.93 -6.03 16.20
N ARG A 46 -11.95 -5.76 15.39
CA ARG A 46 -11.93 -6.05 13.95
C ARG A 46 -10.82 -5.27 13.24
N LEU A 47 -10.62 -3.99 13.57
CA LEU A 47 -9.52 -3.18 13.07
C LEU A 47 -8.13 -3.69 13.49
N ARG A 48 -7.98 -4.22 14.71
CA ARG A 48 -6.73 -4.86 15.15
C ARG A 48 -6.39 -6.09 14.32
N ARG A 49 -7.39 -6.92 14.01
CA ARG A 49 -7.23 -8.11 13.13
C ARG A 49 -6.85 -7.69 11.72
N ILE A 50 -7.53 -6.69 11.15
CA ILE A 50 -7.18 -6.12 9.83
C ILE A 50 -5.73 -5.62 9.83
N LYS A 51 -5.35 -4.83 10.83
CA LYS A 51 -3.98 -4.31 10.97
C LYS A 51 -2.94 -5.43 11.01
N LEU A 52 -3.18 -6.49 11.78
CA LEU A 52 -2.29 -7.64 11.88
C LEU A 52 -2.07 -8.28 10.50
N LEU A 53 -3.16 -8.62 9.82
CA LEU A 53 -3.10 -9.29 8.52
C LEU A 53 -2.49 -8.40 7.42
N ARG A 54 -2.79 -7.09 7.44
CA ARG A 54 -2.17 -6.11 6.53
C ARG A 54 -0.66 -5.94 6.76
N LYS A 55 -0.18 -6.07 8.00
CA LYS A 55 1.28 -6.10 8.27
C LYS A 55 1.97 -7.32 7.65
N LEU A 56 1.25 -8.39 7.40
CA LEU A 56 1.72 -9.57 6.69
C LEU A 56 1.47 -9.49 5.18
N ASP A 57 1.04 -8.33 4.67
CA ASP A 57 0.71 -8.07 3.25
C ASP A 57 -0.45 -8.93 2.70
N VAL A 58 -1.34 -9.41 3.58
CA VAL A 58 -2.54 -10.17 3.16
C VAL A 58 -3.49 -9.24 2.40
N PRO A 59 -4.01 -9.64 1.22
CA PRO A 59 -4.98 -8.86 0.45
C PRO A 59 -6.28 -8.61 1.20
N LEU A 60 -6.89 -7.42 1.00
CA LEU A 60 -8.13 -7.04 1.68
C LEU A 60 -9.29 -8.00 1.41
N ALA A 61 -9.38 -8.52 0.20
CA ALA A 61 -10.40 -9.50 -0.17
C ALA A 61 -10.31 -10.78 0.69
N GLU A 62 -9.11 -11.28 0.94
CA GLU A 62 -8.90 -12.45 1.80
C GLU A 62 -9.12 -12.13 3.28
N ILE A 63 -8.75 -10.92 3.72
CA ILE A 63 -9.06 -10.46 5.08
C ILE A 63 -10.57 -10.46 5.30
N ARG A 64 -11.35 -10.00 4.32
CA ARG A 64 -12.81 -10.03 4.35
C ARG A 64 -13.31 -11.46 4.53
N GLN A 65 -12.89 -12.38 3.68
CA GLN A 65 -13.27 -13.79 3.75
C GLN A 65 -13.00 -14.42 5.12
N MET A 66 -11.83 -14.15 5.71
CA MET A 66 -11.51 -14.62 7.05
C MET A 66 -12.37 -13.96 8.14
N LEU A 67 -12.68 -12.68 8.02
CA LEU A 67 -13.52 -11.95 8.99
C LEU A 67 -15.00 -12.38 8.93
N GLU A 68 -15.45 -12.83 7.78
CA GLU A 68 -16.82 -13.32 7.53
C GLU A 68 -16.94 -14.83 7.74
N GLY A 69 -15.83 -15.52 8.03
CA GLY A 69 -15.80 -16.97 8.29
C GLY A 69 -15.90 -17.83 7.03
N GLU A 70 -15.74 -17.23 5.84
CA GLU A 70 -15.74 -17.95 4.56
C GLU A 70 -14.50 -18.79 4.34
N CYS A 71 -13.38 -18.44 5.00
CA CYS A 71 -12.17 -19.24 5.05
C CYS A 71 -11.53 -19.17 6.44
N THR A 72 -10.78 -20.21 6.79
CA THR A 72 -10.05 -20.25 8.07
C THR A 72 -8.80 -19.36 8.03
N LEU A 73 -8.30 -18.97 9.21
CA LEU A 73 -7.01 -18.29 9.31
C LEU A 73 -5.88 -19.15 8.72
N ALA A 74 -5.93 -20.48 8.94
CA ALA A 74 -4.93 -21.41 8.42
C ALA A 74 -4.87 -21.37 6.88
N ASP A 75 -6.04 -21.42 6.21
CA ASP A 75 -6.11 -21.36 4.74
C ASP A 75 -5.61 -20.02 4.20
N GLY A 76 -5.99 -18.92 4.84
CA GLY A 76 -5.52 -17.59 4.47
C GLY A 76 -4.00 -17.44 4.62
N MET A 77 -3.43 -17.99 5.71
CA MET A 77 -1.98 -17.97 5.93
C MET A 77 -1.24 -18.89 4.96
N ALA A 78 -1.79 -20.05 4.61
CA ALA A 78 -1.20 -20.95 3.62
C ALA A 78 -1.06 -20.22 2.25
N ARG A 79 -2.12 -19.61 1.77
CA ARG A 79 -2.09 -18.81 0.53
C ARG A 79 -1.10 -17.64 0.61
N GLN A 80 -1.01 -16.97 1.77
CA GLN A 80 -0.06 -15.88 1.95
C GLN A 80 1.39 -16.38 1.96
N MET A 81 1.65 -17.52 2.55
CA MET A 81 2.98 -18.15 2.51
C MET A 81 3.40 -18.50 1.08
N GLU A 82 2.49 -19.06 0.27
CA GLU A 82 2.76 -19.34 -1.16
C GLU A 82 3.15 -18.07 -1.91
N ARG A 83 2.41 -16.97 -1.75
CA ARG A 83 2.75 -15.67 -2.37
C ARG A 83 4.10 -15.13 -1.92
N LEU A 84 4.39 -15.23 -0.62
CA LEU A 84 5.68 -14.77 -0.09
C LEU A 84 6.84 -15.65 -0.56
N CYS A 85 6.63 -16.96 -0.69
CA CYS A 85 7.63 -17.87 -1.25
C CYS A 85 7.89 -17.57 -2.74
N ALA A 86 6.84 -17.36 -3.54
CA ALA A 86 6.98 -16.96 -4.94
C ALA A 86 7.77 -15.65 -5.06
N ARG A 87 7.38 -14.61 -4.28
CA ARG A 87 8.09 -13.32 -4.27
C ARG A 87 9.54 -13.44 -3.83
N ARG A 88 9.84 -14.34 -2.90
CA ARG A 88 11.24 -14.63 -2.52
C ARG A 88 12.02 -15.21 -3.69
N THR A 89 11.45 -16.15 -4.43
CA THR A 89 12.08 -16.70 -5.64
C THR A 89 12.35 -15.63 -6.69
N ASP A 90 11.39 -14.73 -6.94
CA ASP A 90 11.56 -13.60 -7.86
C ASP A 90 12.71 -12.67 -7.43
N LEU A 91 12.79 -12.38 -6.11
CA LEU A 91 13.86 -11.55 -5.55
C LEU A 91 15.22 -12.24 -5.63
N ASP A 92 15.31 -13.54 -5.34
CA ASP A 92 16.54 -14.31 -5.44
C ASP A 92 17.06 -14.32 -6.89
N GLU A 93 16.18 -14.47 -7.88
CA GLU A 93 16.56 -14.39 -9.30
C GLU A 93 16.98 -12.97 -9.72
N ALA A 94 16.33 -11.94 -9.21
CA ALA A 94 16.74 -10.56 -9.45
C ALA A 94 18.14 -10.28 -8.87
N ILE A 95 18.43 -10.77 -7.66
CA ILE A 95 19.77 -10.68 -7.04
C ILE A 95 20.80 -11.40 -7.89
N ASN A 96 20.53 -12.64 -8.30
CA ASN A 96 21.39 -13.42 -9.17
C ASN A 96 21.68 -12.69 -10.50
N PHE A 97 20.70 -11.98 -11.03
CA PHE A 97 20.87 -11.18 -12.24
C PHE A 97 21.76 -9.96 -12.00
N CYS A 98 21.56 -9.25 -10.89
CA CYS A 98 22.42 -8.14 -10.48
C CYS A 98 23.88 -8.59 -10.28
N GLU A 99 24.10 -9.73 -9.63
CA GLU A 99 25.44 -10.29 -9.42
C GLU A 99 26.16 -10.62 -10.75
N ARG A 100 25.43 -11.08 -11.75
CA ARG A 100 26.00 -11.32 -13.08
C ARG A 100 26.43 -10.01 -13.74
N LEU A 101 25.56 -9.01 -13.72
CA LEU A 101 25.89 -7.67 -14.26
C LEU A 101 27.06 -7.03 -13.52
N GLN A 102 27.17 -7.21 -12.20
CA GLN A 102 28.30 -6.70 -11.41
C GLN A 102 29.64 -7.27 -11.84
N ARG A 103 29.65 -8.51 -12.37
CA ARG A 103 30.88 -9.19 -12.84
C ARG A 103 31.23 -8.84 -14.30
N GLU A 104 30.31 -8.24 -15.06
CA GLU A 104 30.60 -7.78 -16.41
C GLU A 104 31.53 -6.56 -16.37
N PRO A 105 32.65 -6.58 -17.09
CA PRO A 105 33.54 -5.42 -17.14
C PRO A 105 32.92 -4.33 -17.99
N GLY A 106 33.09 -3.07 -17.57
CA GLY A 106 32.66 -1.91 -18.37
C GLY A 106 31.68 -1.00 -17.65
N SER A 107 31.27 0.04 -18.35
CA SER A 107 30.28 1.01 -17.90
C SER A 107 28.90 0.67 -18.47
N LEU A 108 27.84 1.29 -17.92
CA LEU A 108 26.47 1.12 -18.41
C LEU A 108 26.34 1.43 -19.92
N SER A 109 27.18 2.34 -20.46
CA SER A 109 27.20 2.68 -21.89
C SER A 109 27.81 1.59 -22.79
N GLU A 110 28.52 0.64 -22.22
CA GLU A 110 29.14 -0.48 -22.94
C GLU A 110 28.32 -1.77 -22.84
N LEU A 111 27.27 -1.75 -21.99
CA LEU A 111 26.38 -2.89 -21.81
C LEU A 111 25.52 -3.12 -23.06
N ASP A 112 25.50 -4.36 -23.56
CA ASP A 112 24.51 -4.78 -24.56
C ASP A 112 23.13 -4.88 -23.90
N VAL A 113 22.40 -3.75 -23.93
CA VAL A 113 21.09 -3.61 -23.27
C VAL A 113 20.06 -4.52 -23.94
N GLU A 114 20.11 -4.67 -25.27
CA GLU A 114 19.14 -5.48 -26.01
C GLU A 114 19.25 -6.96 -25.63
N GLN A 115 20.46 -7.49 -25.64
CA GLN A 115 20.72 -8.87 -25.22
C GLN A 115 20.37 -9.08 -23.73
N THR A 116 20.64 -8.08 -22.89
CA THR A 116 20.36 -8.15 -21.46
C THR A 116 18.85 -8.17 -21.17
N LEU A 117 18.07 -7.34 -21.88
CA LEU A 117 16.61 -7.35 -21.81
C LEU A 117 16.03 -8.67 -22.33
N ALA A 118 16.56 -9.21 -23.43
CA ALA A 118 16.12 -10.51 -23.95
C ALA A 118 16.31 -11.64 -22.91
N ARG A 119 17.41 -11.61 -22.14
CA ARG A 119 17.65 -12.57 -21.05
C ARG A 119 16.64 -12.41 -19.91
N LEU A 120 16.24 -11.17 -19.57
CA LEU A 120 15.20 -10.92 -18.58
C LEU A 120 13.84 -11.43 -19.06
N SER A 121 13.46 -11.10 -20.30
CA SER A 121 12.19 -11.55 -20.88
C SER A 121 12.08 -13.08 -20.94
N ALA A 122 13.17 -13.78 -21.29
CA ALA A 122 13.20 -15.24 -21.24
C ALA A 122 12.97 -15.82 -19.85
N LYS A 123 13.36 -15.10 -18.79
CA LYS A 123 13.07 -15.46 -17.39
C LYS A 123 11.61 -15.20 -17.03
N GLU A 124 11.04 -14.11 -17.51
CA GLU A 124 9.60 -13.79 -17.32
C GLU A 124 8.71 -14.83 -18.00
N GLU A 125 9.07 -15.32 -19.18
CA GLU A 125 8.39 -16.43 -19.85
C GLU A 125 8.43 -17.75 -19.04
N GLN A 126 9.43 -17.93 -18.17
CA GLN A 126 9.52 -19.05 -17.24
C GLN A 126 8.68 -18.85 -15.96
N GLY A 127 7.94 -17.75 -15.86
CA GLY A 127 7.03 -17.46 -14.75
C GLY A 127 7.62 -16.62 -13.62
N LEU A 128 8.84 -16.08 -13.79
CA LEU A 128 9.44 -15.15 -12.85
C LEU A 128 8.86 -13.74 -13.03
N SER A 129 8.69 -13.01 -11.95
CA SER A 129 8.15 -11.66 -12.00
C SER A 129 9.21 -10.64 -11.57
N PHE A 130 9.72 -9.89 -12.52
CA PHE A 130 10.54 -8.71 -12.25
C PHE A 130 9.65 -7.48 -12.00
N VAL A 131 10.27 -6.38 -11.58
CA VAL A 131 9.54 -5.14 -11.27
C VAL A 131 8.86 -4.59 -12.52
N ASN A 132 7.55 -4.42 -12.48
CA ASN A 132 6.82 -3.76 -13.55
C ASN A 132 7.09 -2.25 -13.51
N ILE A 133 7.90 -1.77 -14.45
CA ILE A 133 8.35 -0.36 -14.57
C ILE A 133 7.17 0.60 -14.62
N GLU A 134 6.12 0.27 -15.38
CA GLU A 134 4.93 1.13 -15.48
C GLU A 134 4.19 1.31 -14.16
N GLN A 135 4.21 0.31 -13.27
CA GLN A 135 3.62 0.45 -11.94
C GLN A 135 4.47 1.32 -11.02
N VAL A 136 5.79 1.21 -11.12
CA VAL A 136 6.73 2.04 -10.34
C VAL A 136 6.62 3.49 -10.76
N ASP A 137 6.64 3.78 -12.05
CA ASP A 137 6.58 5.12 -12.60
C ASP A 137 5.23 5.79 -12.29
N ARG A 138 4.11 5.07 -12.45
CA ARG A 138 2.78 5.55 -12.02
C ARG A 138 2.71 5.87 -10.52
N LYS A 139 3.39 5.09 -9.68
CA LYS A 139 3.45 5.35 -8.23
C LYS A 139 4.31 6.59 -7.95
N ALA A 140 5.44 6.76 -8.64
CA ALA A 140 6.31 7.93 -8.52
C ALA A 140 5.60 9.21 -8.98
N GLU A 141 4.86 9.16 -10.09
CA GLU A 141 4.06 10.29 -10.58
C GLU A 141 2.93 10.68 -9.63
N ARG A 142 2.24 9.71 -9.02
CA ARG A 142 1.23 9.98 -7.98
C ARG A 142 1.83 10.68 -6.76
N ILE A 143 3.04 10.30 -6.34
CA ILE A 143 3.74 10.94 -5.22
C ILE A 143 4.15 12.37 -5.61
N LYS A 144 4.69 12.59 -6.81
CA LYS A 144 5.02 13.92 -7.32
C LYS A 144 3.77 14.80 -7.43
N GLY A 145 2.68 14.30 -8.00
CA GLY A 145 1.42 15.02 -8.11
C GLY A 145 0.83 15.41 -6.75
N ALA A 146 0.91 14.53 -5.76
CA ALA A 146 0.47 14.82 -4.39
C ALA A 146 1.33 15.90 -3.71
N LEU A 147 2.66 15.90 -3.95
CA LEU A 147 3.58 16.91 -3.41
C LEU A 147 3.36 18.28 -4.08
N VAL A 148 3.14 18.31 -5.39
CA VAL A 148 2.84 19.56 -6.13
C VAL A 148 1.47 20.11 -5.70
N GLY A 149 0.45 19.27 -5.54
CA GLY A 149 -0.85 19.66 -5.04
C GLY A 149 -0.80 20.22 -3.61
N ALA A 150 -0.03 19.62 -2.72
CA ALA A 150 0.17 20.12 -1.35
C ALA A 150 0.93 21.46 -1.34
N GLY A 151 1.96 21.60 -2.18
CA GLY A 151 2.71 22.85 -2.34
C GLY A 151 1.82 24.00 -2.87
N LEU A 152 0.98 23.72 -3.86
CA LEU A 152 0.03 24.70 -4.43
C LEU A 152 -1.01 25.11 -3.38
N PHE A 153 -1.51 24.18 -2.58
CA PHE A 153 -2.48 24.46 -1.50
C PHE A 153 -1.88 25.35 -0.41
N ILE A 154 -0.63 25.08 -0.02
CA ILE A 154 0.09 25.92 0.95
C ILE A 154 0.35 27.32 0.37
N ALA A 155 0.72 27.43 -0.89
CA ALA A 155 0.95 28.71 -1.55
C ALA A 155 -0.35 29.54 -1.65
N ILE A 156 -1.48 28.91 -1.98
CA ILE A 156 -2.80 29.57 -2.00
C ILE A 156 -3.21 30.02 -0.58
N MET A 157 -2.98 29.19 0.42
CA MET A 157 -3.28 29.53 1.83
C MET A 157 -2.45 30.72 2.32
N LEU A 158 -1.16 30.76 1.97
CA LEU A 158 -0.29 31.88 2.32
C LEU A 158 -0.69 33.18 1.59
N LEU A 159 -1.10 33.10 0.32
CA LEU A 159 -1.63 34.22 -0.45
C LEU A 159 -2.94 34.76 0.15
N THR A 160 -3.86 33.90 0.55
CA THR A 160 -5.14 34.32 1.17
C THR A 160 -4.94 34.91 2.57
N MET A 161 -4.01 34.39 3.36
CA MET A 161 -3.65 34.97 4.67
C MET A 161 -2.89 36.30 4.52
N GLY A 162 -2.09 36.48 3.48
CA GLY A 162 -1.41 37.74 3.18
C GLY A 162 -2.35 38.87 2.78
N ILE A 163 -3.44 38.57 2.07
CA ILE A 163 -4.43 39.57 1.64
C ILE A 163 -5.26 40.10 2.83
N THR A 164 -5.51 39.26 3.85
CA THR A 164 -6.23 39.69 5.07
C THR A 164 -5.39 40.55 6.01
N ALA A 165 -4.05 40.49 5.92
CA ALA A 165 -3.15 41.31 6.73
C ALA A 165 -2.93 42.75 6.17
N TRP A 166 -3.40 43.04 4.95
CA TRP A 166 -3.24 44.36 4.30
C TRP A 166 -4.52 45.18 4.27
N ALA A 167 -5.61 44.67 4.88
CA ALA A 167 -6.96 45.32 4.87
C ALA A 167 -7.41 45.79 6.27
N ILE A 168 -6.46 46.07 7.22
CA ILE A 168 -6.75 46.71 8.54
C ILE A 168 -5.92 47.97 8.67
#